data_888f7a6b2a670e36ffc3afa5cc2e4f9a
#
_entry.id   888f7a6b2a670e36ffc3afa5cc2e4f9a
#
_cell.length_a   1.000
_cell.length_b   1.000
_cell.length_c   1.000
_cell.angle_alpha   90.00
_cell.angle_beta   90.00
_cell.angle_gamma   90.00
#
_symmetry.space_group_name_H-M   'P 1'
#
loop_
_entity.id
_entity.type
_entity.pdbx_description
1 polymer ?
#
loop_
_entity_poly.entity_id
_entity_poly.type
_entity_poly.pdbx_seq_one_letter_code
_entity_poly.pdbx_strand_id
1 'polypeptide(L)'
;MKRAFLGILLLSLCVALPSRAATPATTQATADALHEHCFLLHLPGIGGKRSIDRALVLGLERGGVDADFDIYDWTGGPDQEGLPALANNQHHREEADKIAKIIVDQATKHPDIPIVLTSHSGGCGLAVWALEQLPDNITIDNFVMLQSALSPQYDLTKALKHVRGKLYVFSSLNDTLVLGTGTRMFGTIDRVQTDAAGRVGFTMPKKADAQQYAKLISIPYQKAWLRYDDIGDHIGPMNVLFAKAIIAPLLLTGEIPKLAMDAETPSGSVK
;
A
#
# COMPACT_ATOMS: atom_id res chain seq x y z
N MET A 1 -1.08 90.82 30.15
CA MET A 1 -1.95 90.09 29.29
C MET A 1 -1.34 88.68 29.15
N LYS A 2 -1.83 87.69 29.92
CA LYS A 2 -1.37 86.29 29.90
C LYS A 2 -2.54 85.43 29.49
N ARG A 3 -2.47 84.76 28.31
CA ARG A 3 -3.47 83.82 27.84
C ARG A 3 -3.07 82.42 28.35
N ALA A 4 -4.00 81.80 29.10
CA ALA A 4 -3.88 80.42 29.55
C ALA A 4 -4.40 79.47 28.42
N PHE A 5 -3.60 78.49 28.06
CA PHE A 5 -4.00 77.41 27.18
C PHE A 5 -4.52 76.21 28.03
N LEU A 6 -5.74 75.85 27.86
CA LEU A 6 -6.40 74.73 28.51
C LEU A 6 -6.18 73.52 27.63
N GLY A 7 -5.34 72.57 28.05
CA GLY A 7 -5.06 71.30 27.34
C GLY A 7 -6.14 70.27 27.74
N ILE A 8 -6.90 69.82 26.78
CA ILE A 8 -7.86 68.73 26.95
C ILE A 8 -7.09 67.37 26.78
N LEU A 9 -7.05 66.59 27.87
CA LEU A 9 -6.45 65.25 27.90
C LEU A 9 -7.53 64.24 27.44
N LEU A 10 -7.41 63.70 26.23
CA LEU A 10 -8.26 62.62 25.74
C LEU A 10 -7.73 61.31 26.28
N LEU A 11 -8.43 60.70 27.25
CA LEU A 11 -8.20 59.31 27.68
C LEU A 11 -8.78 58.38 26.62
N SER A 12 -7.90 57.67 25.90
CA SER A 12 -8.30 56.61 24.99
C SER A 12 -8.53 55.31 25.77
N LEU A 13 -9.75 54.88 25.89
CA LEU A 13 -10.16 53.64 26.56
C LEU A 13 -9.96 52.48 25.57
N CYS A 14 -8.84 51.75 25.66
CA CYS A 14 -8.66 50.52 24.94
C CYS A 14 -9.55 49.42 25.56
N VAL A 15 -10.66 49.13 24.92
CA VAL A 15 -11.45 47.94 25.22
C VAL A 15 -10.77 46.74 24.60
N ALA A 16 -10.13 45.89 25.43
CA ALA A 16 -9.61 44.61 25.02
C ALA A 16 -10.78 43.66 24.71
N LEU A 17 -10.96 43.32 23.45
CA LEU A 17 -11.86 42.24 23.04
C LEU A 17 -11.29 40.90 23.53
N PRO A 18 -12.13 39.98 24.08
CA PRO A 18 -11.67 38.69 24.50
C PRO A 18 -11.18 37.89 23.27
N SER A 19 -9.92 37.46 23.30
CA SER A 19 -9.35 36.52 22.35
C SER A 19 -10.18 35.24 22.35
N ARG A 20 -10.83 34.96 21.22
CA ARG A 20 -11.55 33.70 21.00
C ARG A 20 -10.53 32.57 21.05
N ALA A 21 -10.60 31.76 22.12
CA ALA A 21 -9.79 30.57 22.24
C ALA A 21 -9.93 29.74 20.95
N ALA A 22 -8.80 29.39 20.32
CA ALA A 22 -8.77 28.51 19.20
C ALA A 22 -9.37 27.17 19.63
N THR A 23 -10.44 26.76 18.97
CA THR A 23 -10.98 25.41 19.09
C THR A 23 -9.85 24.42 18.85
N PRO A 24 -9.65 23.38 19.70
CA PRO A 24 -8.64 22.39 19.42
C PRO A 24 -8.92 21.78 18.06
N ALA A 25 -7.89 21.65 17.24
CA ALA A 25 -7.94 21.02 15.93
C ALA A 25 -8.68 19.70 16.07
N THR A 26 -9.77 19.57 15.36
CA THR A 26 -10.49 18.31 15.14
C THR A 26 -9.44 17.29 14.72
N THR A 27 -9.39 16.18 15.43
CA THR A 27 -8.57 15.01 15.15
C THR A 27 -8.54 14.82 13.66
N GLN A 28 -7.36 14.93 13.06
CA GLN A 28 -7.14 14.67 11.65
C GLN A 28 -7.53 13.21 11.45
N ALA A 29 -8.67 12.95 10.85
CA ALA A 29 -9.07 11.62 10.41
C ALA A 29 -7.88 11.08 9.66
N THR A 30 -7.41 9.90 10.03
CA THR A 30 -6.20 9.31 9.47
C THR A 30 -6.38 9.30 7.95
N ALA A 31 -5.54 10.03 7.23
CA ALA A 31 -5.60 10.19 5.76
C ALA A 31 -5.42 8.87 5.01
N ASP A 32 -5.35 7.77 5.75
CA ASP A 32 -4.99 6.43 5.29
C ASP A 32 -6.20 5.51 5.13
N ALA A 33 -7.38 5.89 5.67
CA ALA A 33 -8.60 5.05 5.63
C ALA A 33 -9.45 5.36 4.39
N LEU A 34 -9.93 4.30 3.73
CA LEU A 34 -10.80 4.39 2.58
C LEU A 34 -12.25 4.52 3.07
N HIS A 35 -12.84 5.70 2.95
CA HIS A 35 -14.20 5.98 3.45
C HIS A 35 -15.26 6.06 2.35
N GLU A 36 -14.86 6.02 1.09
CA GLU A 36 -15.71 6.26 -0.07
C GLU A 36 -15.51 5.16 -1.13
N HIS A 37 -16.42 5.12 -2.09
CA HIS A 37 -16.28 4.28 -3.28
C HIS A 37 -14.94 4.53 -3.98
N CYS A 38 -14.24 3.46 -4.37
CA CYS A 38 -12.92 3.57 -5.01
C CYS A 38 -12.82 2.74 -6.30
N PHE A 39 -11.78 2.99 -7.08
CA PHE A 39 -11.32 2.07 -8.11
C PHE A 39 -10.19 1.20 -7.54
N LEU A 40 -10.39 -0.13 -7.54
CA LEU A 40 -9.39 -1.07 -7.03
C LEU A 40 -8.86 -1.94 -8.18
N LEU A 41 -7.59 -1.75 -8.51
CA LEU A 41 -6.88 -2.54 -9.52
C LEU A 41 -6.04 -3.63 -8.84
N HIS A 42 -6.31 -4.89 -9.19
CA HIS A 42 -5.53 -6.03 -8.74
C HIS A 42 -4.63 -6.58 -9.85
N LEU A 43 -3.35 -6.83 -9.49
CA LEU A 43 -2.34 -7.41 -10.38
C LEU A 43 -1.96 -8.81 -9.89
N PRO A 44 -2.32 -9.87 -10.63
CA PRO A 44 -2.04 -11.26 -10.27
C PRO A 44 -0.54 -11.59 -10.25
N GLY A 45 -0.19 -12.76 -9.71
CA GLY A 45 1.14 -13.35 -9.85
C GLY A 45 1.43 -13.85 -11.27
N ILE A 46 2.60 -14.49 -11.45
CA ILE A 46 3.04 -15.04 -12.76
C ILE A 46 2.12 -16.14 -13.31
N GLY A 47 1.16 -16.58 -12.55
CA GLY A 47 0.13 -17.55 -12.99
C GLY A 47 -1.06 -16.92 -13.70
N GLY A 48 -1.07 -15.61 -13.91
CA GLY A 48 -2.19 -14.90 -14.52
C GLY A 48 -3.44 -14.82 -13.64
N LYS A 49 -4.54 -14.33 -14.19
CA LYS A 49 -5.82 -14.15 -13.51
C LYS A 49 -6.50 -15.50 -13.21
N ARG A 50 -6.53 -15.90 -11.95
CA ARG A 50 -7.07 -17.19 -11.47
C ARG A 50 -8.20 -17.04 -10.45
N SER A 51 -8.67 -18.18 -9.95
CA SER A 51 -9.71 -18.25 -8.91
C SER A 51 -9.26 -17.59 -7.60
N ILE A 52 -7.97 -17.64 -7.26
CA ILE A 52 -7.43 -17.00 -6.05
C ILE A 52 -7.55 -15.48 -6.11
N ASP A 53 -7.33 -14.86 -7.27
CA ASP A 53 -7.47 -13.41 -7.45
C ASP A 53 -8.94 -12.99 -7.31
N ARG A 54 -9.85 -13.78 -7.86
CA ARG A 54 -11.29 -13.58 -7.64
C ARG A 54 -11.71 -13.82 -6.20
N ALA A 55 -11.05 -14.74 -5.48
CA ALA A 55 -11.31 -14.99 -4.06
C ALA A 55 -10.86 -13.79 -3.21
N LEU A 56 -9.71 -13.18 -3.51
CA LEU A 56 -9.28 -11.93 -2.88
C LEU A 56 -10.35 -10.84 -3.05
N VAL A 57 -10.75 -10.55 -4.29
CA VAL A 57 -11.78 -9.53 -4.60
C VAL A 57 -13.07 -9.81 -3.83
N LEU A 58 -13.59 -11.04 -3.92
CA LEU A 58 -14.80 -11.45 -3.18
C LEU A 58 -14.66 -11.24 -1.66
N GLY A 59 -13.46 -11.48 -1.12
CA GLY A 59 -13.17 -11.23 0.29
C GLY A 59 -13.21 -9.75 0.66
N LEU A 60 -12.64 -8.89 -0.18
CA LEU A 60 -12.69 -7.43 -0.01
C LEU A 60 -14.11 -6.89 -0.06
N GLU A 61 -14.90 -7.28 -1.07
CA GLU A 61 -16.33 -6.93 -1.17
C GLU A 61 -17.10 -7.36 0.08
N ARG A 62 -16.96 -8.61 0.52
CA ARG A 62 -17.59 -9.15 1.73
C ARG A 62 -17.08 -8.50 3.01
N GLY A 63 -15.91 -7.89 2.98
CA GLY A 63 -15.33 -7.11 4.06
C GLY A 63 -15.81 -5.66 4.10
N GLY A 64 -16.62 -5.23 3.13
CA GLY A 64 -17.23 -3.90 3.07
C GLY A 64 -16.45 -2.89 2.24
N VAL A 65 -15.44 -3.30 1.45
CA VAL A 65 -14.79 -2.43 0.48
C VAL A 65 -15.74 -2.17 -0.68
N ASP A 66 -16.18 -0.93 -0.84
CA ASP A 66 -17.01 -0.47 -1.95
C ASP A 66 -16.10 0.01 -3.09
N ALA A 67 -16.03 -0.76 -4.17
CA ALA A 67 -15.12 -0.46 -5.28
C ALA A 67 -15.60 -0.98 -6.64
N ASP A 68 -15.17 -0.28 -7.68
CA ASP A 68 -15.07 -0.85 -9.02
C ASP A 68 -13.80 -1.70 -9.09
N PHE A 69 -13.97 -3.02 -9.05
CA PHE A 69 -12.85 -3.97 -9.06
C PHE A 69 -12.44 -4.35 -10.48
N ASP A 70 -11.15 -4.19 -10.79
CA ASP A 70 -10.53 -4.73 -11.99
C ASP A 70 -9.36 -5.67 -11.63
N ILE A 71 -9.26 -6.79 -12.35
CA ILE A 71 -8.14 -7.74 -12.26
C ILE A 71 -7.45 -7.75 -13.61
N TYR A 72 -6.32 -7.07 -13.71
CA TYR A 72 -5.55 -6.94 -14.93
C TYR A 72 -4.54 -8.07 -15.07
N ASP A 73 -4.76 -8.96 -16.04
CA ASP A 73 -3.82 -10.05 -16.35
C ASP A 73 -2.70 -9.54 -17.26
N TRP A 74 -1.54 -9.35 -16.67
CA TRP A 74 -0.33 -8.87 -17.33
C TRP A 74 0.52 -9.98 -17.96
N THR A 75 0.18 -11.26 -17.75
CA THR A 75 1.05 -12.38 -18.17
C THR A 75 1.05 -12.63 -19.68
N GLY A 76 0.04 -12.14 -20.38
CA GLY A 76 -0.11 -12.38 -21.82
C GLY A 76 -0.88 -13.65 -22.18
N GLY A 77 -1.48 -14.31 -21.19
CA GLY A 77 -2.33 -15.47 -21.36
C GLY A 77 -1.65 -16.80 -21.05
N PRO A 78 -2.38 -17.93 -21.17
CA PRO A 78 -1.95 -19.25 -20.66
C PRO A 78 -0.60 -19.75 -21.14
N ASP A 79 -0.21 -19.43 -22.36
CA ASP A 79 1.08 -19.87 -22.94
C ASP A 79 2.27 -19.07 -22.42
N GLN A 80 2.03 -17.92 -21.77
CA GLN A 80 3.04 -17.03 -21.23
C GLN A 80 3.11 -17.06 -19.69
N GLU A 81 2.20 -17.78 -19.03
CA GLU A 81 2.17 -17.89 -17.57
C GLU A 81 3.37 -18.67 -17.00
N GLY A 82 3.65 -18.46 -15.70
CA GLY A 82 4.71 -19.17 -14.97
C GLY A 82 6.11 -18.64 -15.26
N LEU A 83 7.05 -19.53 -15.54
CA LEU A 83 8.45 -19.15 -15.80
C LEU A 83 8.64 -18.26 -17.03
N PRO A 84 7.92 -18.42 -18.17
CA PRO A 84 7.97 -17.46 -19.26
C PRO A 84 7.58 -16.05 -18.81
N ALA A 85 6.49 -15.89 -18.06
CA ALA A 85 6.09 -14.60 -17.50
C ALA A 85 7.18 -13.99 -16.60
N LEU A 86 7.85 -14.81 -15.78
CA LEU A 86 8.95 -14.34 -14.92
C LEU A 86 10.17 -13.85 -15.72
N ALA A 87 10.43 -14.42 -16.90
CA ALA A 87 11.67 -14.21 -17.63
C ALA A 87 11.63 -13.03 -18.64
N ASN A 88 10.47 -12.57 -19.04
CA ASN A 88 10.30 -11.63 -20.17
C ASN A 88 10.34 -10.17 -19.75
N ASN A 89 11.56 -9.62 -19.57
CA ASN A 89 11.75 -8.24 -19.12
C ASN A 89 11.18 -7.17 -20.09
N GLN A 90 11.12 -7.45 -21.38
CA GLN A 90 10.53 -6.53 -22.34
C GLN A 90 9.02 -6.46 -22.15
N HIS A 91 8.38 -7.61 -22.07
CA HIS A 91 6.96 -7.72 -21.78
C HIS A 91 6.60 -7.04 -20.45
N HIS A 92 7.41 -7.20 -19.39
CA HIS A 92 7.19 -6.50 -18.12
C HIS A 92 7.13 -4.98 -18.28
N ARG A 93 8.02 -4.39 -19.09
CA ARG A 93 8.01 -2.95 -19.32
C ARG A 93 6.77 -2.51 -20.08
N GLU A 94 6.42 -3.24 -21.14
CA GLU A 94 5.22 -2.96 -21.96
C GLU A 94 3.93 -3.08 -21.12
N GLU A 95 3.86 -4.06 -20.23
CA GLU A 95 2.71 -4.23 -19.33
C GLU A 95 2.69 -3.17 -18.23
N ALA A 96 3.84 -2.78 -17.68
CA ALA A 96 3.93 -1.68 -16.72
C ALA A 96 3.45 -0.36 -17.34
N ASP A 97 3.78 -0.07 -18.63
CA ASP A 97 3.28 1.08 -19.37
C ASP A 97 1.75 1.05 -19.52
N LYS A 98 1.17 -0.13 -19.81
CA LYS A 98 -0.29 -0.28 -19.92
C LYS A 98 -0.99 -0.09 -18.56
N ILE A 99 -0.42 -0.64 -17.49
CA ILE A 99 -0.93 -0.47 -16.11
C ILE A 99 -0.85 1.00 -15.71
N ALA A 100 0.27 1.67 -15.97
CA ALA A 100 0.42 3.11 -15.72
C ALA A 100 -0.65 3.92 -16.47
N LYS A 101 -0.93 3.56 -17.73
CA LYS A 101 -1.99 4.20 -18.51
C LYS A 101 -3.38 3.99 -17.93
N ILE A 102 -3.69 2.79 -17.41
CA ILE A 102 -4.97 2.53 -16.72
C ILE A 102 -5.11 3.48 -15.52
N ILE A 103 -4.05 3.62 -14.71
CA ILE A 103 -4.05 4.51 -13.54
C ILE A 103 -4.23 5.98 -13.96
N VAL A 104 -3.50 6.44 -14.99
CA VAL A 104 -3.63 7.81 -15.50
C VAL A 104 -5.03 8.07 -16.06
N ASP A 105 -5.57 7.13 -16.84
CA ASP A 105 -6.91 7.23 -17.42
C ASP A 105 -7.97 7.33 -16.31
N GLN A 106 -7.86 6.50 -15.26
CA GLN A 106 -8.76 6.52 -14.12
C GLN A 106 -8.68 7.85 -13.36
N ALA A 107 -7.46 8.28 -12.98
CA ALA A 107 -7.25 9.53 -12.28
C ALA A 107 -7.71 10.78 -13.07
N THR A 108 -7.63 10.71 -14.40
CA THR A 108 -8.03 11.84 -15.27
C THR A 108 -9.55 11.89 -15.46
N LYS A 109 -10.18 10.73 -15.67
CA LYS A 109 -11.63 10.64 -15.92
C LYS A 109 -12.46 10.78 -14.65
N HIS A 110 -11.92 10.34 -13.51
CA HIS A 110 -12.58 10.26 -12.23
C HIS A 110 -11.68 10.80 -11.10
N PRO A 111 -11.33 12.11 -11.12
CA PRO A 111 -10.34 12.69 -10.21
C PRO A 111 -10.73 12.62 -8.71
N ASP A 112 -12.02 12.48 -8.43
CA ASP A 112 -12.56 12.40 -7.06
C ASP A 112 -12.68 10.95 -6.55
N ILE A 113 -12.43 9.94 -7.42
CA ILE A 113 -12.50 8.54 -7.01
C ILE A 113 -11.11 8.05 -6.58
N PRO A 114 -10.93 7.63 -5.32
CA PRO A 114 -9.68 7.08 -4.84
C PRO A 114 -9.23 5.86 -5.67
N ILE A 115 -7.92 5.72 -5.87
CA ILE A 115 -7.32 4.58 -6.57
C ILE A 115 -6.56 3.72 -5.57
N VAL A 116 -6.92 2.47 -5.49
CA VAL A 116 -6.24 1.47 -4.65
C VAL A 116 -5.61 0.41 -5.54
N LEU A 117 -4.34 0.07 -5.28
CA LEU A 117 -3.69 -1.08 -5.88
C LEU A 117 -3.64 -2.24 -4.89
N THR A 118 -3.90 -3.44 -5.40
CA THR A 118 -3.52 -4.68 -4.73
C THR A 118 -2.70 -5.53 -5.70
N SER A 119 -1.71 -6.24 -5.21
CA SER A 119 -0.88 -7.08 -6.07
C SER A 119 -0.38 -8.31 -5.34
N HIS A 120 -0.14 -9.38 -6.10
CA HIS A 120 0.37 -10.63 -5.57
C HIS A 120 1.64 -11.06 -6.32
N SER A 121 2.63 -11.57 -5.58
CA SER A 121 3.82 -12.22 -6.15
C SER A 121 4.54 -11.35 -7.20
N GLY A 122 4.67 -11.84 -8.43
CA GLY A 122 5.27 -11.12 -9.57
C GLY A 122 4.52 -9.84 -9.94
N GLY A 123 3.19 -9.80 -9.77
CA GLY A 123 2.39 -8.59 -10.00
C GLY A 123 2.81 -7.39 -9.16
N CYS A 124 3.48 -7.62 -8.01
CA CYS A 124 4.03 -6.54 -7.19
C CYS A 124 5.14 -5.76 -7.93
N GLY A 125 5.97 -6.45 -8.72
CA GLY A 125 6.98 -5.81 -9.57
C GLY A 125 6.33 -4.94 -10.64
N LEU A 126 5.31 -5.49 -11.33
CA LEU A 126 4.58 -4.75 -12.37
C LEU A 126 3.91 -3.50 -11.81
N ALA A 127 3.28 -3.60 -10.61
CA ALA A 127 2.69 -2.45 -9.92
C ALA A 127 3.74 -1.37 -9.61
N VAL A 128 4.89 -1.76 -9.06
CA VAL A 128 5.99 -0.83 -8.76
C VAL A 128 6.48 -0.12 -10.02
N TRP A 129 6.76 -0.88 -11.09
CA TRP A 129 7.25 -0.30 -12.35
C TRP A 129 6.22 0.59 -13.03
N ALA A 130 4.93 0.28 -12.91
CA ALA A 130 3.86 1.16 -13.39
C ALA A 130 3.82 2.47 -12.61
N LEU A 131 3.90 2.43 -11.27
CA LEU A 131 3.96 3.64 -10.44
C LEU A 131 5.18 4.49 -10.76
N GLU A 132 6.34 3.88 -11.03
CA GLU A 132 7.57 4.59 -11.41
C GLU A 132 7.49 5.36 -12.73
N GLN A 133 6.48 5.07 -13.55
CA GLN A 133 6.26 5.70 -14.87
C GLN A 133 5.15 6.75 -14.84
N LEU A 134 4.45 6.90 -13.70
CA LEU A 134 3.38 7.88 -13.59
C LEU A 134 3.93 9.32 -13.72
N PRO A 135 3.15 10.24 -14.33
CA PRO A 135 3.42 11.68 -14.25
C PRO A 135 3.40 12.16 -12.79
N ASP A 136 4.22 13.17 -12.47
CA ASP A 136 4.40 13.67 -11.09
C ASP A 136 3.09 14.11 -10.40
N ASN A 137 2.08 14.52 -11.16
CA ASN A 137 0.78 14.95 -10.64
C ASN A 137 -0.23 13.82 -10.45
N ILE A 138 0.12 12.57 -10.79
CA ILE A 138 -0.75 11.41 -10.64
C ILE A 138 -0.30 10.59 -9.43
N THR A 139 -1.22 10.30 -8.53
CA THR A 139 -0.99 9.47 -7.35
C THR A 139 -2.13 8.47 -7.16
N ILE A 140 -1.83 7.37 -6.51
CA ILE A 140 -2.81 6.44 -5.95
C ILE A 140 -2.95 6.67 -4.44
N ASP A 141 -4.03 6.15 -3.85
CA ASP A 141 -4.30 6.32 -2.42
C ASP A 141 -3.53 5.32 -1.58
N ASN A 142 -3.80 4.04 -1.74
CA ASN A 142 -3.15 2.98 -1.00
C ASN A 142 -2.69 1.85 -1.91
N PHE A 143 -1.65 1.16 -1.47
CA PHE A 143 -1.14 -0.01 -2.17
C PHE A 143 -0.94 -1.17 -1.19
N VAL A 144 -1.50 -2.35 -1.52
CA VAL A 144 -1.32 -3.58 -0.76
C VAL A 144 -0.52 -4.59 -1.58
N MET A 145 0.67 -4.92 -1.11
CA MET A 145 1.50 -5.99 -1.67
C MET A 145 1.34 -7.27 -0.88
N LEU A 146 0.96 -8.34 -1.55
CA LEU A 146 0.81 -9.67 -0.99
C LEU A 146 1.93 -10.57 -1.52
N GLN A 147 2.82 -11.04 -0.63
CA GLN A 147 3.91 -11.97 -0.96
C GLN A 147 4.75 -11.53 -2.18
N SER A 148 5.27 -10.30 -2.13
CA SER A 148 6.00 -9.66 -3.24
C SER A 148 7.20 -10.48 -3.72
N ALA A 149 7.31 -10.69 -5.04
CA ALA A 149 8.45 -11.34 -5.68
C ALA A 149 9.61 -10.39 -6.03
N LEU A 150 9.58 -9.13 -5.61
CA LEU A 150 10.72 -8.20 -5.73
C LEU A 150 11.86 -8.57 -4.76
N SER A 151 13.07 -8.17 -5.09
CA SER A 151 14.20 -8.28 -4.16
C SER A 151 14.01 -7.38 -2.94
N PRO A 152 14.50 -7.77 -1.75
CA PRO A 152 14.32 -6.98 -0.52
C PRO A 152 14.96 -5.59 -0.56
N GLN A 153 15.95 -5.40 -1.41
CA GLN A 153 16.70 -4.14 -1.54
C GLN A 153 16.28 -3.31 -2.76
N TYR A 154 15.19 -3.68 -3.43
CA TYR A 154 14.65 -2.86 -4.51
C TYR A 154 14.31 -1.46 -3.98
N ASP A 155 14.76 -0.42 -4.67
CA ASP A 155 14.52 0.97 -4.23
C ASP A 155 13.13 1.42 -4.64
N LEU A 156 12.21 1.45 -3.67
CA LEU A 156 10.83 1.86 -3.87
C LEU A 156 10.63 3.38 -3.86
N THR A 157 11.70 4.19 -3.69
CA THR A 157 11.59 5.65 -3.54
C THR A 157 10.74 6.28 -4.65
N LYS A 158 10.97 5.88 -5.90
CA LYS A 158 10.27 6.46 -7.05
C LYS A 158 8.78 6.07 -7.06
N ALA A 159 8.46 4.81 -6.83
CA ALA A 159 7.08 4.34 -6.74
C ALA A 159 6.32 4.97 -5.55
N LEU A 160 6.98 5.08 -4.39
CA LEU A 160 6.38 5.68 -3.18
C LEU A 160 6.03 7.16 -3.33
N LYS A 161 6.66 7.91 -4.25
CA LYS A 161 6.24 9.29 -4.58
C LYS A 161 4.81 9.34 -5.10
N HIS A 162 4.38 8.28 -5.78
CA HIS A 162 3.05 8.16 -6.37
C HIS A 162 2.03 7.47 -5.46
N VAL A 163 2.40 7.14 -4.20
CA VAL A 163 1.47 6.66 -3.16
C VAL A 163 1.19 7.81 -2.21
N ARG A 164 -0.08 8.25 -2.10
CA ARG A 164 -0.51 9.33 -1.21
C ARG A 164 -0.59 8.87 0.24
N GLY A 165 -1.24 7.73 0.49
CA GLY A 165 -1.40 7.11 1.80
C GLY A 165 -0.28 6.12 2.12
N LYS A 166 -0.59 4.83 2.21
CA LYS A 166 0.35 3.79 2.64
C LYS A 166 0.58 2.70 1.59
N LEU A 167 1.79 2.15 1.63
CA LEU A 167 2.14 0.88 1.04
C LEU A 167 2.19 -0.18 2.14
N TYR A 168 1.21 -1.08 2.14
CA TYR A 168 1.15 -2.21 3.07
C TYR A 168 1.82 -3.44 2.45
N VAL A 169 2.82 -3.99 3.12
CA VAL A 169 3.62 -5.12 2.61
C VAL A 169 3.43 -6.33 3.50
N PHE A 170 2.64 -7.29 3.03
CA PHE A 170 2.49 -8.59 3.68
C PHE A 170 3.65 -9.51 3.32
N SER A 171 4.28 -10.11 4.34
CA SER A 171 5.41 -11.02 4.16
C SER A 171 5.32 -12.21 5.10
N SER A 172 5.90 -13.35 4.72
CA SER A 172 5.91 -14.55 5.55
C SER A 172 7.19 -15.37 5.39
N LEU A 173 7.87 -15.62 6.49
CA LEU A 173 9.02 -16.53 6.51
C LEU A 173 8.63 -17.97 6.15
N ASN A 174 7.33 -18.33 6.23
CA ASN A 174 6.82 -19.65 5.85
C ASN A 174 6.74 -19.84 4.33
N ASP A 175 6.80 -18.76 3.52
CA ASP A 175 6.87 -18.85 2.05
C ASP A 175 8.25 -19.30 1.59
N THR A 176 8.58 -20.57 1.88
CA THR A 176 9.91 -21.13 1.63
C THR A 176 10.07 -21.69 0.22
N LEU A 177 9.00 -22.20 -0.38
CA LEU A 177 9.07 -22.85 -1.70
C LEU A 177 9.15 -21.83 -2.83
N VAL A 178 8.25 -20.86 -2.87
CA VAL A 178 8.17 -19.88 -3.96
C VAL A 178 9.16 -18.75 -3.74
N LEU A 179 9.03 -17.99 -2.66
CA LEU A 179 9.82 -16.79 -2.39
C LEU A 179 11.15 -17.04 -1.66
N GLY A 180 11.39 -18.28 -1.25
CA GLY A 180 12.69 -18.74 -0.75
C GLY A 180 13.46 -19.48 -1.83
N THR A 181 13.22 -20.79 -1.98
CA THR A 181 13.97 -21.65 -2.91
C THR A 181 13.77 -21.22 -4.36
N GLY A 182 12.53 -20.92 -4.77
CA GLY A 182 12.22 -20.53 -6.15
C GLY A 182 12.98 -19.27 -6.57
N THR A 183 12.92 -18.18 -5.77
CA THR A 183 13.61 -16.93 -6.12
C THR A 183 15.13 -17.00 -5.99
N ARG A 184 15.66 -17.89 -5.16
CA ARG A 184 17.12 -18.15 -5.12
C ARG A 184 17.62 -18.89 -6.37
N MET A 185 16.78 -19.76 -6.95
CA MET A 185 17.13 -20.53 -8.15
C MET A 185 16.89 -19.77 -9.45
N PHE A 186 15.74 -19.12 -9.57
CA PHE A 186 15.30 -18.48 -10.81
C PHE A 186 15.43 -16.96 -10.79
N GLY A 187 15.72 -16.37 -9.64
CA GLY A 187 15.72 -14.93 -9.38
C GLY A 187 14.35 -14.41 -9.01
N THR A 188 14.35 -13.23 -8.37
CA THR A 188 13.17 -12.40 -8.16
C THR A 188 12.64 -11.84 -9.49
N ILE A 189 11.50 -11.19 -9.50
CA ILE A 189 10.95 -10.55 -10.72
C ILE A 189 11.89 -9.48 -11.30
N ASP A 190 12.69 -8.82 -10.45
CA ASP A 190 13.75 -7.87 -10.81
C ASP A 190 15.14 -8.56 -11.04
N ARG A 191 15.15 -9.89 -11.17
CA ARG A 191 16.30 -10.73 -11.59
C ARG A 191 17.45 -10.79 -10.59
N VAL A 192 17.19 -10.64 -9.30
CA VAL A 192 18.16 -10.83 -8.23
C VAL A 192 18.01 -12.22 -7.61
N GLN A 193 19.08 -13.00 -7.49
CA GLN A 193 19.07 -14.33 -6.87
C GLN A 193 19.16 -14.20 -5.34
N THR A 194 18.02 -14.02 -4.70
CA THR A 194 17.87 -13.84 -3.25
C THR A 194 16.50 -14.32 -2.78
N ASP A 195 16.27 -14.35 -1.47
CA ASP A 195 14.91 -14.41 -0.96
C ASP A 195 14.15 -13.16 -1.41
N ALA A 196 12.87 -13.28 -1.73
CA ALA A 196 12.06 -12.14 -2.13
C ALA A 196 11.54 -11.36 -0.92
N ALA A 197 11.16 -10.10 -1.16
CA ALA A 197 10.61 -9.21 -0.13
C ALA A 197 9.31 -9.74 0.50
N GLY A 198 8.49 -10.49 -0.24
CA GLY A 198 7.31 -11.17 0.31
C GLY A 198 7.65 -12.26 1.33
N ARG A 199 8.92 -12.71 1.39
CA ARG A 199 9.39 -13.62 2.43
C ARG A 199 10.01 -12.88 3.61
N VAL A 200 10.91 -11.92 3.36
CA VAL A 200 11.75 -11.32 4.40
C VAL A 200 11.48 -9.83 4.67
N GLY A 201 10.53 -9.23 3.96
CA GLY A 201 10.27 -7.79 3.99
C GLY A 201 11.21 -7.00 3.06
N PHE A 202 10.91 -5.71 2.89
CA PHE A 202 11.82 -4.77 2.23
C PHE A 202 12.81 -4.18 3.21
N THR A 203 14.02 -3.92 2.74
CA THR A 203 15.05 -3.18 3.46
C THR A 203 15.28 -1.87 2.74
N MET A 204 15.16 -0.74 3.42
CA MET A 204 15.40 0.57 2.83
C MET A 204 16.87 0.68 2.37
N PRO A 205 17.14 0.94 1.08
CA PRO A 205 18.48 1.15 0.59
C PRO A 205 19.13 2.40 1.22
N LYS A 206 20.45 2.40 1.39
CA LYS A 206 21.18 3.50 2.07
C LYS A 206 20.97 4.87 1.45
N LYS A 207 20.67 4.94 0.14
CA LYS A 207 20.45 6.19 -0.60
C LYS A 207 18.99 6.51 -0.86
N ALA A 208 18.07 5.66 -0.36
CA ALA A 208 16.65 5.84 -0.54
C ALA A 208 16.13 7.05 0.27
N ASP A 209 15.03 7.61 -0.19
CA ASP A 209 14.36 8.72 0.50
C ASP A 209 13.57 8.20 1.72
N ALA A 210 14.09 8.49 2.92
CA ALA A 210 13.48 8.07 4.17
C ALA A 210 12.06 8.63 4.37
N GLN A 211 11.76 9.83 3.84
CA GLN A 211 10.42 10.42 3.94
C GLN A 211 9.41 9.60 3.11
N GLN A 212 9.81 9.14 1.93
CA GLN A 212 8.96 8.26 1.13
C GLN A 212 8.79 6.90 1.80
N TYR A 213 9.87 6.33 2.34
CA TYR A 213 9.81 5.03 3.04
C TYR A 213 8.98 5.05 4.34
N ALA A 214 8.70 6.21 4.93
CA ALA A 214 7.75 6.34 6.06
C ALA A 214 6.31 5.94 5.69
N LYS A 215 5.99 5.82 4.40
CA LYS A 215 4.69 5.32 3.92
C LYS A 215 4.63 3.79 3.88
N LEU A 216 5.77 3.10 3.91
CA LEU A 216 5.83 1.64 3.86
C LEU A 216 5.56 1.06 5.25
N ILE A 217 4.53 0.23 5.34
CA ILE A 217 4.14 -0.51 6.55
C ILE A 217 4.40 -1.99 6.32
N SER A 218 5.40 -2.53 7.00
CA SER A 218 5.68 -3.97 6.98
C SER A 218 4.71 -4.72 7.88
N ILE A 219 4.09 -5.75 7.33
CA ILE A 219 3.09 -6.59 8.00
C ILE A 219 3.54 -8.05 7.88
N PRO A 220 4.40 -8.52 8.81
CA PRO A 220 4.82 -9.91 8.82
C PRO A 220 3.68 -10.83 9.23
N TYR A 221 3.69 -12.06 8.71
CA TYR A 221 2.74 -13.12 9.04
C TYR A 221 2.56 -13.27 10.56
N GLN A 222 1.30 -13.42 10.97
CA GLN A 222 0.89 -13.66 12.36
C GLN A 222 0.30 -15.05 12.49
N LYS A 223 0.70 -15.83 13.50
CA LYS A 223 0.13 -17.16 13.75
C LYS A 223 -1.38 -17.12 14.01
N ALA A 224 -1.89 -16.00 14.53
CA ALA A 224 -3.32 -15.76 14.69
C ALA A 224 -4.10 -15.86 13.37
N TRP A 225 -3.46 -15.71 12.21
CA TRP A 225 -4.11 -15.75 10.90
C TRP A 225 -4.50 -17.16 10.43
N LEU A 226 -4.02 -18.20 11.11
CA LEU A 226 -4.51 -19.57 10.91
C LEU A 226 -6.04 -19.68 10.99
N ARG A 227 -6.70 -18.84 11.80
CA ARG A 227 -8.16 -18.78 11.92
C ARG A 227 -8.86 -18.22 10.69
N TYR A 228 -8.11 -17.60 9.79
CA TYR A 228 -8.58 -17.03 8.53
C TYR A 228 -8.01 -17.79 7.33
N ASP A 229 -7.64 -19.06 7.53
CA ASP A 229 -7.08 -19.97 6.53
C ASP A 229 -5.77 -19.48 5.87
N ASP A 230 -5.03 -18.57 6.54
CA ASP A 230 -3.70 -18.19 6.13
C ASP A 230 -2.66 -18.92 7.01
N ILE A 231 -1.92 -19.84 6.40
CA ILE A 231 -0.81 -20.58 7.04
C ILE A 231 0.54 -19.91 6.82
N GLY A 232 0.56 -18.73 6.19
CA GLY A 232 1.75 -17.98 5.84
C GLY A 232 2.44 -18.50 4.57
N ASP A 233 1.79 -19.31 3.76
CA ASP A 233 2.30 -19.76 2.46
C ASP A 233 2.09 -18.69 1.38
N HIS A 234 2.51 -19.00 0.16
CA HIS A 234 2.49 -18.04 -0.95
C HIS A 234 1.12 -17.52 -1.34
N ILE A 235 0.07 -18.29 -1.10
CA ILE A 235 -1.30 -17.97 -1.51
C ILE A 235 -2.27 -17.72 -0.33
N GLY A 236 -1.81 -17.93 0.90
CA GLY A 236 -2.63 -17.75 2.11
C GLY A 236 -3.36 -16.41 2.16
N PRO A 237 -2.69 -15.27 1.89
CA PRO A 237 -3.34 -13.96 1.91
C PRO A 237 -4.40 -13.74 0.81
N MET A 238 -4.48 -14.63 -0.19
CA MET A 238 -5.38 -14.50 -1.34
C MET A 238 -6.77 -15.09 -1.08
N ASN A 239 -7.00 -15.75 0.06
CA ASN A 239 -8.29 -16.38 0.34
C ASN A 239 -9.35 -15.39 0.83
N VAL A 240 -10.64 -15.77 0.66
CA VAL A 240 -11.80 -14.93 0.99
C VAL A 240 -11.84 -14.51 2.46
N LEU A 241 -11.51 -15.43 3.39
CA LEU A 241 -11.61 -15.17 4.83
C LEU A 241 -10.55 -14.17 5.27
N PHE A 242 -9.31 -14.33 4.80
CA PHE A 242 -8.22 -13.41 5.11
C PHE A 242 -8.49 -12.03 4.52
N ALA A 243 -8.85 -11.95 3.24
CA ALA A 243 -9.16 -10.68 2.59
C ALA A 243 -10.28 -9.93 3.32
N LYS A 244 -11.36 -10.65 3.71
CA LYS A 244 -12.48 -10.09 4.46
C LYS A 244 -12.08 -9.60 5.86
N ALA A 245 -11.29 -10.41 6.59
CA ALA A 245 -11.04 -10.17 8.00
C ALA A 245 -9.82 -9.28 8.28
N ILE A 246 -8.87 -9.19 7.35
CA ILE A 246 -7.59 -8.52 7.54
C ILE A 246 -7.41 -7.38 6.52
N ILE A 247 -7.47 -7.68 5.21
CA ILE A 247 -7.13 -6.68 4.19
C ILE A 247 -8.23 -5.62 4.09
N ALA A 248 -9.51 -6.01 4.09
CA ALA A 248 -10.60 -5.06 4.00
C ALA A 248 -10.64 -4.08 5.19
N PRO A 249 -10.60 -4.53 6.47
CA PRO A 249 -10.47 -3.60 7.60
C PRO A 249 -9.23 -2.70 7.52
N LEU A 250 -8.09 -3.23 7.10
CA LEU A 250 -6.86 -2.45 6.91
C LEU A 250 -7.06 -1.31 5.91
N LEU A 251 -7.72 -1.57 4.78
CA LEU A 251 -8.05 -0.54 3.78
C LEU A 251 -9.07 0.47 4.31
N LEU A 252 -10.09 0.01 5.04
CA LEU A 252 -11.19 0.85 5.53
C LEU A 252 -10.85 1.67 6.76
N THR A 253 -9.91 1.23 7.60
CA THR A 253 -9.60 1.87 8.89
C THR A 253 -8.13 2.27 9.06
N GLY A 254 -7.26 1.80 8.17
CA GLY A 254 -5.81 1.91 8.32
C GLY A 254 -5.20 0.94 9.34
N GLU A 255 -6.00 0.07 9.97
CA GLU A 255 -5.57 -0.81 11.05
C GLU A 255 -5.98 -2.27 10.84
N ILE A 256 -5.13 -3.20 11.26
CA ILE A 256 -5.49 -4.61 11.38
C ILE A 256 -6.25 -4.82 12.69
N PRO A 257 -7.40 -5.54 12.69
CA PRO A 257 -8.15 -5.81 13.92
C PRO A 257 -7.28 -6.48 14.99
N LYS A 258 -7.33 -5.99 16.24
CA LYS A 258 -6.50 -6.49 17.35
C LYS A 258 -6.62 -8.00 17.58
N LEU A 259 -7.80 -8.58 17.39
CA LEU A 259 -8.04 -10.03 17.50
C LEU A 259 -7.31 -10.84 16.41
N ALA A 260 -6.84 -10.18 15.36
CA ALA A 260 -6.09 -10.79 14.26
C ALA A 260 -4.57 -10.69 14.44
N MET A 261 -4.11 -10.07 15.53
CA MET A 261 -2.69 -9.97 15.85
C MET A 261 -2.32 -11.01 16.91
N ASP A 262 -1.10 -11.54 16.85
CA ASP A 262 -0.56 -12.35 17.94
C ASP A 262 -0.42 -11.46 19.18
N ALA A 263 -0.64 -12.05 20.37
CA ALA A 263 -0.37 -11.37 21.61
C ALA A 263 1.11 -10.95 21.64
N GLU A 264 1.38 -9.69 21.95
CA GLU A 264 2.75 -9.22 22.13
C GLU A 264 3.41 -10.13 23.19
N THR A 265 4.47 -10.82 22.82
CA THR A 265 5.29 -11.54 23.79
C THR A 265 5.87 -10.47 24.72
N PRO A 266 5.60 -10.49 26.04
CA PRO A 266 6.17 -9.50 26.94
C PRO A 266 7.68 -9.51 26.71
N SER A 267 8.26 -8.35 26.42
CA SER A 267 9.69 -8.18 26.21
C SER A 267 10.39 -8.73 27.46
N GLY A 268 10.92 -9.95 27.36
CA GLY A 268 11.70 -10.56 28.41
C GLY A 268 12.88 -9.65 28.67
N SER A 269 12.90 -9.03 29.83
CA SER A 269 14.08 -8.35 30.35
C SER A 269 15.22 -9.37 30.34
N VAL A 270 16.15 -9.19 29.40
CA VAL A 270 17.43 -9.91 29.44
C VAL A 270 18.11 -9.48 30.74
N LYS A 271 18.25 -10.43 31.68
CA LYS A 271 19.09 -10.28 32.84
C LYS A 271 20.55 -10.47 32.46
#